data_be2df8d4455548e3b682cf534bec5878
#
_entry.id   be2df8d4455548e3b682cf534bec5878
#
_cell.length_a   1.000
_cell.length_b   1.000
_cell.length_c   1.000
_cell.angle_alpha   90.00
_cell.angle_beta   90.00
_cell.angle_gamma   90.00
#
_symmetry.space_group_name_H-M   'P 1'
#
loop_
_entity.id
_entity.type
_entity.pdbx_description
1 polymer ?
#
loop_
_entity_poly.entity_id
_entity_poly.type
_entity_poly.pdbx_seq_one_letter_code
_entity_poly.pdbx_strand_id
1 'polypeptide(L)'
;MYLKKMEIKGFKSFPDKTEILFPHGLISVVGPNGSGKSNILDAIRWVLGEQSMKSLRGDKLEDVIFSGTEKRKEMNYCEVSLLIDNQDKMIDIDYSEISIKRKAFKSGESQFFLNNKQCRLKDIKELLLDTGIGREGYSIISQGKIDEIVNGNSNQRRKILEEAAGITKFRYKKEESEKKLDVANENLERIHDVYKEVEKQILP
;
A
#
# COMPACT_ATOMS: atom_id res chain seq x y z
N MET A 1 -10.28 -13.26 8.91
CA MET A 1 -10.22 -12.02 8.10
C MET A 1 -10.40 -12.33 6.63
N TYR A 2 -11.24 -11.61 5.88
CA TYR A 2 -11.39 -11.74 4.42
C TYR A 2 -11.90 -10.42 3.81
N LEU A 3 -11.70 -10.23 2.49
CA LEU A 3 -12.21 -9.09 1.76
C LEU A 3 -13.72 -9.30 1.49
N LYS A 4 -14.58 -8.44 2.04
CA LYS A 4 -16.04 -8.51 1.85
C LYS A 4 -16.50 -7.82 0.59
N LYS A 5 -15.95 -6.63 0.34
CA LYS A 5 -16.44 -5.75 -0.72
C LYS A 5 -15.33 -4.84 -1.23
N MET A 6 -15.38 -4.53 -2.51
CA MET A 6 -14.60 -3.47 -3.13
C MET A 6 -15.53 -2.51 -3.88
N GLU A 7 -15.30 -1.22 -3.71
CA GLU A 7 -15.94 -0.17 -4.52
C GLU A 7 -14.86 0.54 -5.34
N ILE A 8 -15.10 0.69 -6.62
CA ILE A 8 -14.21 1.34 -7.57
C ILE A 8 -14.96 2.44 -8.28
N LYS A 9 -14.36 3.62 -8.44
CA LYS A 9 -14.90 4.74 -9.23
C LYS A 9 -13.78 5.52 -9.89
N GLY A 10 -13.91 5.78 -11.18
CA GLY A 10 -12.93 6.57 -11.92
C GLY A 10 -11.56 5.93 -12.06
N PHE A 11 -11.39 4.65 -11.76
CA PHE A 11 -10.11 3.96 -11.79
C PHE A 11 -9.96 3.16 -13.09
N LYS A 12 -8.95 3.50 -13.88
CA LYS A 12 -8.62 2.84 -15.16
C LYS A 12 -9.84 2.62 -16.05
N SER A 13 -10.36 1.39 -16.17
CA SER A 13 -11.51 1.02 -17.00
C SER A 13 -12.86 1.12 -16.29
N PHE A 14 -12.90 1.64 -15.06
CA PHE A 14 -14.13 1.77 -14.26
C PHE A 14 -14.54 3.24 -14.08
N PRO A 15 -15.27 3.85 -15.03
CA PRO A 15 -15.69 5.25 -14.91
C PRO A 15 -16.75 5.43 -13.84
N ASP A 16 -17.74 4.54 -13.80
CA ASP A 16 -18.85 4.60 -12.85
C ASP A 16 -18.53 3.88 -11.55
N LYS A 17 -19.28 4.21 -10.49
CA LYS A 17 -19.17 3.47 -9.24
C LYS A 17 -19.56 2.01 -9.48
N THR A 18 -18.58 1.13 -9.35
CA THR A 18 -18.74 -0.32 -9.47
C THR A 18 -18.49 -0.96 -8.12
N GLU A 19 -19.43 -1.79 -7.68
CA GLU A 19 -19.33 -2.55 -6.45
C GLU A 19 -19.10 -4.02 -6.78
N ILE A 20 -18.11 -4.62 -6.14
CA ILE A 20 -17.79 -6.05 -6.27
C ILE A 20 -17.85 -6.67 -4.88
N LEU A 21 -18.73 -7.65 -4.71
CA LEU A 21 -18.89 -8.42 -3.49
C LEU A 21 -18.03 -9.69 -3.56
N PHE A 22 -17.38 -10.01 -2.46
CA PHE A 22 -16.56 -11.20 -2.31
C PHE A 22 -17.18 -12.11 -1.24
N PRO A 23 -18.05 -13.06 -1.63
CA PRO A 23 -18.57 -14.06 -0.71
C PRO A 23 -17.44 -14.98 -0.21
N HIS A 24 -17.70 -15.71 0.84
CA HIS A 24 -16.75 -16.72 1.34
C HIS A 24 -16.47 -17.81 0.29
N GLY A 25 -15.23 -18.26 0.23
CA GLY A 25 -14.80 -19.36 -0.64
C GLY A 25 -13.95 -18.91 -1.82
N LEU A 26 -13.90 -19.75 -2.84
CA LEU A 26 -13.14 -19.47 -4.08
C LEU A 26 -13.98 -18.63 -5.03
N ILE A 27 -13.42 -17.52 -5.49
CA ILE A 27 -14.06 -16.60 -6.43
C ILE A 27 -13.21 -16.53 -7.69
N SER A 28 -13.84 -16.72 -8.85
CA SER A 28 -13.20 -16.56 -10.15
C SER A 28 -13.78 -15.36 -10.89
N VAL A 29 -12.88 -14.49 -11.39
CA VAL A 29 -13.25 -13.37 -12.27
C VAL A 29 -12.89 -13.76 -13.70
N VAL A 30 -13.90 -13.97 -14.53
CA VAL A 30 -13.76 -14.41 -15.91
C VAL A 30 -14.22 -13.35 -16.90
N GLY A 31 -13.70 -13.37 -18.11
CA GLY A 31 -14.10 -12.44 -19.17
C GLY A 31 -13.07 -12.40 -20.30
N PRO A 32 -13.37 -11.77 -21.45
CA PRO A 32 -12.46 -11.63 -22.57
C PRO A 32 -11.27 -10.74 -22.25
N ASN A 33 -10.25 -10.77 -23.10
CA ASN A 33 -9.11 -9.85 -22.99
C ASN A 33 -9.59 -8.39 -23.12
N GLY A 34 -9.02 -7.48 -22.31
CA GLY A 34 -9.42 -6.07 -22.28
C GLY A 34 -10.65 -5.76 -21.42
N SER A 35 -11.36 -6.73 -20.86
CA SER A 35 -12.56 -6.50 -20.03
C SER A 35 -12.29 -5.87 -18.64
N GLY A 36 -11.04 -5.60 -18.28
CA GLY A 36 -10.70 -4.97 -17.01
C GLY A 36 -10.41 -5.91 -15.85
N LYS A 37 -10.36 -7.24 -16.06
CA LYS A 37 -10.05 -8.22 -14.99
C LYS A 37 -8.81 -7.87 -14.18
N SER A 38 -7.71 -7.57 -14.86
CA SER A 38 -6.46 -7.21 -14.20
C SER A 38 -6.52 -5.85 -13.50
N ASN A 39 -7.45 -4.98 -13.89
CA ASN A 39 -7.62 -3.68 -13.23
C ASN A 39 -8.27 -3.81 -11.86
N ILE A 40 -9.01 -4.91 -11.60
CA ILE A 40 -9.51 -5.26 -10.27
C ILE A 40 -8.34 -5.53 -9.33
N LEU A 41 -7.38 -6.36 -9.76
CA LEU A 41 -6.18 -6.65 -8.96
C LEU A 41 -5.32 -5.38 -8.76
N ASP A 42 -5.16 -4.57 -9.80
CA ASP A 42 -4.45 -3.30 -9.69
C ASP A 42 -5.13 -2.36 -8.69
N ALA A 43 -6.47 -2.31 -8.67
CA ALA A 43 -7.22 -1.50 -7.71
C ALA A 43 -6.98 -1.95 -6.26
N ILE A 44 -6.97 -3.26 -6.00
CA ILE A 44 -6.65 -3.82 -4.69
C ILE A 44 -5.22 -3.43 -4.28
N ARG A 45 -4.23 -3.66 -5.13
CA ARG A 45 -2.83 -3.31 -4.85
C ARG A 45 -2.66 -1.81 -4.62
N TRP A 46 -3.32 -1.00 -5.43
CA TRP A 46 -3.22 0.44 -5.35
C TRP A 46 -3.76 0.98 -4.00
N VAL A 47 -4.92 0.52 -3.55
CA VAL A 47 -5.50 1.00 -2.28
C VAL A 47 -4.71 0.50 -1.06
N LEU A 48 -4.06 -0.67 -1.16
CA LEU A 48 -3.19 -1.22 -0.11
C LEU A 48 -1.80 -0.54 -0.05
N GLY A 49 -1.58 0.48 -0.88
CA GLY A 49 -0.40 1.34 -0.78
C GLY A 49 0.68 1.09 -1.81
N GLU A 50 0.37 0.43 -2.93
CA GLU A 50 1.29 0.38 -4.06
C GLU A 50 1.54 1.79 -4.63
N GLN A 51 2.81 2.16 -4.72
CA GLN A 51 3.26 3.45 -5.23
C GLN A 51 3.96 3.34 -6.58
N SER A 52 4.43 2.14 -6.93
CA SER A 52 5.09 1.92 -8.22
C SER A 52 4.06 1.92 -9.34
N MET A 53 4.09 2.95 -10.15
CA MET A 53 3.21 3.04 -11.32
C MET A 53 3.49 1.93 -12.32
N LYS A 54 4.74 1.52 -12.49
CA LYS A 54 5.13 0.38 -13.33
C LYS A 54 4.44 -0.92 -12.90
N SER A 55 4.35 -1.18 -11.59
CA SER A 55 3.65 -2.38 -11.08
C SER A 55 2.14 -2.32 -11.29
N LEU A 56 1.60 -1.12 -11.48
CA LEU A 56 0.21 -0.86 -11.85
C LEU A 56 0.02 -0.66 -13.37
N ARG A 57 1.03 -0.96 -14.17
CA ARG A 57 0.98 -0.85 -15.65
C ARG A 57 0.65 0.58 -16.13
N GLY A 58 1.22 1.58 -15.48
CA GLY A 58 1.16 2.98 -15.82
C GLY A 58 2.52 3.65 -15.64
N ASP A 59 2.69 4.84 -16.17
CA ASP A 59 3.91 5.65 -16.03
C ASP A 59 3.76 6.74 -14.97
N LYS A 60 2.57 7.34 -14.88
CA LYS A 60 2.25 8.44 -13.98
C LYS A 60 1.04 8.11 -13.08
N LEU A 61 0.90 8.86 -11.98
CA LEU A 61 -0.25 8.74 -11.09
C LEU A 61 -1.59 8.99 -11.82
N GLU A 62 -1.59 9.85 -12.81
CA GLU A 62 -2.77 10.16 -13.62
C GLU A 62 -3.27 8.95 -14.41
N ASP A 63 -2.39 8.01 -14.77
CA ASP A 63 -2.74 6.82 -15.57
C ASP A 63 -3.63 5.83 -14.82
N VAL A 64 -3.75 5.97 -13.50
CA VAL A 64 -4.75 5.19 -12.74
C VAL A 64 -6.14 5.82 -12.80
N ILE A 65 -6.29 7.06 -13.26
CA ILE A 65 -7.56 7.75 -13.41
C ILE A 65 -8.13 7.45 -14.80
N PHE A 66 -9.45 7.26 -14.89
CA PHE A 66 -10.12 7.02 -16.15
C PHE A 66 -9.91 8.18 -17.14
N SER A 67 -9.23 7.90 -18.23
CA SER A 67 -8.80 8.89 -19.23
C SER A 67 -9.89 9.26 -20.26
N GLY A 68 -11.09 8.67 -20.13
CA GLY A 68 -12.18 8.89 -21.08
C GLY A 68 -12.18 7.89 -22.24
N THR A 69 -13.24 7.95 -23.02
CA THR A 69 -13.42 7.22 -24.28
C THR A 69 -14.16 8.14 -25.26
N GLU A 70 -14.35 7.72 -26.51
CA GLU A 70 -15.17 8.46 -27.48
C GLU A 70 -16.58 8.79 -26.96
N LYS A 71 -17.14 7.95 -26.08
CA LYS A 71 -18.49 8.08 -25.53
C LYS A 71 -18.57 8.67 -24.13
N ARG A 72 -17.45 8.74 -23.41
CA ARG A 72 -17.39 9.17 -22.00
C ARG A 72 -16.25 10.14 -21.76
N LYS A 73 -16.53 11.22 -21.06
CA LYS A 73 -15.52 12.20 -20.64
C LYS A 73 -14.56 11.60 -19.63
N GLU A 74 -13.34 12.08 -19.65
CA GLU A 74 -12.34 11.78 -18.64
C GLU A 74 -12.80 12.20 -17.23
N MET A 75 -12.20 11.59 -16.20
CA MET A 75 -12.47 11.94 -14.81
C MET A 75 -11.30 12.72 -14.20
N ASN A 76 -11.60 13.57 -13.23
CA ASN A 76 -10.60 14.36 -12.52
C ASN A 76 -10.04 13.65 -11.28
N TYR A 77 -10.64 12.56 -10.86
CA TYR A 77 -10.23 11.75 -9.72
C TYR A 77 -10.62 10.30 -9.88
N CYS A 78 -9.95 9.45 -9.14
CA CYS A 78 -10.38 8.07 -8.92
C CYS A 78 -10.44 7.76 -7.43
N GLU A 79 -11.26 6.77 -7.09
CA GLU A 79 -11.45 6.32 -5.72
C GLU A 79 -11.62 4.80 -5.73
N VAL A 80 -10.91 4.14 -4.81
CA VAL A 80 -11.06 2.71 -4.53
C VAL A 80 -11.21 2.52 -3.03
N SER A 81 -12.17 1.72 -2.63
CA SER A 81 -12.42 1.35 -1.23
C SER A 81 -12.50 -0.15 -1.09
N LEU A 82 -11.83 -0.70 -0.07
CA LEU A 82 -11.93 -2.09 0.36
C LEU A 82 -12.63 -2.14 1.71
N LEU A 83 -13.57 -3.06 1.86
CA LEU A 83 -14.18 -3.41 3.13
C LEU A 83 -13.69 -4.82 3.52
N ILE A 84 -13.00 -4.89 4.64
CA ILE A 84 -12.38 -6.12 5.16
C ILE A 84 -13.11 -6.53 6.43
N ASP A 85 -13.44 -7.81 6.53
CA ASP A 85 -13.95 -8.41 7.76
C ASP A 85 -12.80 -8.60 8.75
N ASN A 86 -13.02 -8.19 10.00
CA ASN A 86 -12.06 -8.31 11.10
C ASN A 86 -12.71 -8.91 12.38
N GLN A 87 -13.72 -9.77 12.22
CA GLN A 87 -14.39 -10.38 13.37
C GLN A 87 -13.43 -11.26 14.19
N ASP A 88 -12.45 -11.87 13.56
CA ASP A 88 -11.38 -12.65 14.18
C ASP A 88 -10.26 -11.80 14.80
N LYS A 89 -10.38 -10.47 14.76
CA LYS A 89 -9.41 -9.50 15.29
C LYS A 89 -7.96 -9.74 14.84
N MET A 90 -7.77 -10.21 13.62
CA MET A 90 -6.45 -10.42 13.02
C MET A 90 -5.71 -9.08 12.83
N ILE A 91 -6.46 -8.01 12.58
CA ILE A 91 -5.98 -6.64 12.63
C ILE A 91 -6.28 -6.09 14.02
N ASP A 92 -5.25 -5.64 14.72
CA ASP A 92 -5.32 -5.15 16.11
C ASP A 92 -5.97 -3.75 16.22
N ILE A 93 -7.26 -3.71 15.88
CA ILE A 93 -8.14 -2.55 16.10
C ILE A 93 -9.54 -3.02 16.52
N ASP A 94 -10.22 -2.20 17.33
CA ASP A 94 -11.53 -2.52 17.91
C ASP A 94 -12.70 -2.33 16.93
N TYR A 95 -12.53 -2.71 15.67
CA TYR A 95 -13.59 -2.69 14.65
C TYR A 95 -13.76 -4.08 14.06
N SER A 96 -15.00 -4.53 13.97
CA SER A 96 -15.37 -5.79 13.29
C SER A 96 -15.27 -5.72 11.77
N GLU A 97 -15.29 -4.51 11.22
CA GLU A 97 -15.10 -4.23 9.81
C GLU A 97 -14.14 -3.04 9.63
N ILE A 98 -13.25 -3.17 8.67
CA ILE A 98 -12.24 -2.16 8.36
C ILE A 98 -12.43 -1.69 6.93
N SER A 99 -12.66 -0.40 6.77
CA SER A 99 -12.72 0.23 5.46
C SER A 99 -11.41 0.96 5.16
N ILE A 100 -10.69 0.53 4.13
CA ILE A 100 -9.49 1.22 3.62
C ILE A 100 -9.86 1.85 2.28
N LYS A 101 -9.66 3.17 2.15
CA LYS A 101 -9.98 3.89 0.93
C LYS A 101 -8.79 4.74 0.49
N ARG A 102 -8.55 4.77 -0.80
CA ARG A 102 -7.62 5.69 -1.44
C ARG A 102 -8.33 6.49 -2.51
N LYS A 103 -8.02 7.79 -2.55
CA LYS A 103 -8.50 8.72 -3.55
C LYS A 103 -7.31 9.43 -4.17
N ALA A 104 -7.29 9.59 -5.49
CA ALA A 104 -6.27 10.35 -6.19
C ALA A 104 -6.91 11.32 -7.18
N PHE A 105 -6.28 12.47 -7.33
CA PHE A 105 -6.71 13.54 -8.21
C PHE A 105 -5.70 13.76 -9.34
N LYS A 106 -6.15 14.30 -10.47
CA LYS A 106 -5.27 14.71 -11.57
C LYS A 106 -4.23 15.75 -11.17
N SER A 107 -4.45 16.48 -10.08
CA SER A 107 -3.46 17.40 -9.49
C SER A 107 -2.21 16.71 -8.94
N GLY A 108 -2.18 15.36 -8.90
CA GLY A 108 -1.12 14.57 -8.28
C GLY A 108 -1.34 14.30 -6.78
N GLU A 109 -2.37 14.91 -6.17
CA GLU A 109 -2.70 14.67 -4.77
C GLU A 109 -3.29 13.26 -4.58
N SER A 110 -2.88 12.59 -3.49
CA SER A 110 -3.41 11.28 -3.09
C SER A 110 -3.76 11.29 -1.61
N GLN A 111 -4.97 10.89 -1.31
CA GLN A 111 -5.53 10.85 0.05
C GLN A 111 -5.86 9.41 0.44
N PHE A 112 -5.60 9.08 1.71
CA PHE A 112 -5.91 7.78 2.29
C PHE A 112 -6.89 7.94 3.44
N PHE A 113 -7.77 6.97 3.60
CA PHE A 113 -8.78 6.95 4.65
C PHE A 113 -8.85 5.55 5.28
N LEU A 114 -8.95 5.53 6.60
CA LEU A 114 -9.23 4.35 7.41
C LEU A 114 -10.54 4.59 8.17
N ASN A 115 -11.54 3.74 7.97
CA ASN A 115 -12.87 3.91 8.54
C ASN A 115 -13.42 5.35 8.39
N ASN A 116 -13.30 5.89 7.16
CA ASN A 116 -13.69 7.25 6.76
C ASN A 116 -12.89 8.39 7.44
N LYS A 117 -11.90 8.12 8.26
CA LYS A 117 -10.98 9.13 8.79
C LYS A 117 -9.75 9.22 7.89
N GLN A 118 -9.36 10.43 7.53
CA GLN A 118 -8.14 10.64 6.74
C GLN A 118 -6.92 10.21 7.57
N CYS A 119 -6.01 9.48 6.93
CA CYS A 119 -4.79 8.96 7.54
C CYS A 119 -3.62 9.02 6.55
N ARG A 120 -2.43 8.68 7.02
CA ARG A 120 -1.24 8.60 6.16
C ARG A 120 -1.10 7.20 5.60
N LEU A 121 -0.43 7.09 4.46
CA LEU A 121 -0.08 5.78 3.89
C LEU A 121 0.70 4.90 4.88
N LYS A 122 1.54 5.53 5.72
CA LYS A 122 2.30 4.82 6.76
C LYS A 122 1.37 4.09 7.73
N ASP A 123 0.30 4.75 8.15
CA ASP A 123 -0.66 4.21 9.12
C ASP A 123 -1.38 2.95 8.56
N ILE A 124 -1.72 2.97 7.25
CA ILE A 124 -2.28 1.79 6.57
C ILE A 124 -1.26 0.66 6.45
N LYS A 125 -0.01 0.99 6.10
CA LYS A 125 1.05 -0.02 6.00
C LYS A 125 1.31 -0.70 7.35
N GLU A 126 1.43 0.07 8.42
CA GLU A 126 1.63 -0.47 9.77
C GLU A 126 0.48 -1.37 10.21
N LEU A 127 -0.76 -0.98 9.90
CA LEU A 127 -1.95 -1.77 10.19
C LEU A 127 -1.93 -3.15 9.51
N LEU A 128 -1.40 -3.22 8.30
CA LEU A 128 -1.43 -4.44 7.48
C LEU A 128 -0.18 -5.33 7.63
N LEU A 129 0.87 -4.87 8.34
CA LEU A 129 2.15 -5.58 8.44
C LEU A 129 2.03 -7.01 8.97
N ASP A 130 1.10 -7.26 9.90
CA ASP A 130 0.92 -8.57 10.54
C ASP A 130 -0.06 -9.48 9.81
N THR A 131 -0.74 -8.97 8.79
CA THR A 131 -1.84 -9.69 8.13
C THR A 131 -1.39 -10.45 6.88
N GLY A 132 -0.15 -10.27 6.45
CA GLY A 132 0.33 -10.73 5.14
C GLY A 132 -0.34 -10.04 3.95
N ILE A 133 -1.28 -9.10 4.21
CA ILE A 133 -1.94 -8.27 3.21
C ILE A 133 -1.17 -6.97 3.09
N GLY A 134 -0.33 -6.81 2.10
CA GLY A 134 0.43 -5.59 1.91
C GLY A 134 1.19 -5.60 0.59
N ARG A 135 1.96 -4.54 0.35
CA ARG A 135 2.74 -4.39 -0.88
C ARG A 135 3.73 -5.55 -1.08
N GLU A 136 4.35 -6.02 -0.01
CA GLU A 136 5.34 -7.10 0.00
C GLU A 136 4.70 -8.46 0.34
N GLY A 137 3.39 -8.49 0.70
CA GLY A 137 2.66 -9.68 1.11
C GLY A 137 2.42 -10.68 -0.01
N TYR A 138 2.54 -11.97 0.33
CA TYR A 138 2.23 -13.07 -0.59
C TYR A 138 0.73 -13.29 -0.78
N SER A 139 -0.11 -12.51 -0.12
CA SER A 139 -1.56 -12.56 -0.31
C SER A 139 -2.00 -12.13 -1.72
N ILE A 140 -1.14 -11.41 -2.45
CA ILE A 140 -1.42 -10.96 -3.82
C ILE A 140 -0.34 -11.50 -4.75
N ILE A 141 -0.65 -12.60 -5.44
CA ILE A 141 0.27 -13.23 -6.40
C ILE A 141 -0.06 -12.69 -7.79
N SER A 142 0.82 -11.84 -8.33
CA SER A 142 0.73 -11.37 -9.71
C SER A 142 1.35 -12.37 -10.69
N GLN A 143 0.99 -12.23 -11.97
CA GLN A 143 1.58 -13.03 -13.04
C GLN A 143 3.11 -12.88 -13.04
N GLY A 144 3.84 -14.00 -13.13
CA GLY A 144 5.30 -14.05 -13.08
C GLY A 144 5.92 -14.01 -11.68
N LYS A 145 5.14 -13.72 -10.62
CA LYS A 145 5.68 -13.63 -9.26
C LYS A 145 6.16 -15.00 -8.74
N ILE A 146 5.51 -16.08 -9.15
CA ILE A 146 5.91 -17.44 -8.78
C ILE A 146 7.29 -17.75 -9.38
N ASP A 147 7.54 -17.38 -10.62
CA ASP A 147 8.83 -17.58 -11.28
C ASP A 147 9.95 -16.79 -10.60
N GLU A 148 9.67 -15.57 -10.15
CA GLU A 148 10.60 -14.79 -9.33
C GLU A 148 10.92 -15.49 -8.00
N ILE A 149 9.95 -16.13 -7.36
CA ILE A 149 10.11 -16.84 -6.11
C ILE A 149 10.97 -18.10 -6.31
N VAL A 150 10.64 -18.90 -7.32
CA VAL A 150 11.33 -20.16 -7.61
C VAL A 150 12.76 -19.93 -8.09
N ASN A 151 12.95 -18.97 -8.99
CA ASN A 151 14.26 -18.65 -9.59
C ASN A 151 15.02 -17.57 -8.81
N GLY A 152 14.42 -17.02 -7.75
CA GLY A 152 14.99 -15.96 -6.93
C GLY A 152 16.26 -16.38 -6.19
N ASN A 153 17.08 -15.39 -5.88
CA ASN A 153 18.30 -15.60 -5.09
C ASN A 153 17.96 -15.92 -3.61
N SER A 154 18.97 -16.35 -2.84
CA SER A 154 18.77 -16.73 -1.43
C SER A 154 18.20 -15.61 -0.56
N ASN A 155 18.56 -14.34 -0.84
CA ASN A 155 18.03 -13.18 -0.12
C ASN A 155 16.53 -12.93 -0.39
N GLN A 156 16.09 -13.15 -1.63
CA GLN A 156 14.66 -13.07 -1.98
C GLN A 156 13.86 -14.16 -1.29
N ARG A 157 14.34 -15.42 -1.34
CA ARG A 157 13.71 -16.54 -0.62
C ARG A 157 13.67 -16.34 0.89
N ARG A 158 14.74 -15.79 1.47
CA ARG A 158 14.77 -15.45 2.89
C ARG A 158 13.70 -14.45 3.29
N LYS A 159 13.51 -13.37 2.50
CA LYS A 159 12.43 -12.38 2.75
C LYS A 159 11.05 -13.02 2.79
N ILE A 160 10.81 -13.99 1.91
CA ILE A 160 9.55 -14.75 1.86
C ILE A 160 9.31 -15.53 3.16
N LEU A 161 10.36 -16.24 3.60
CA LEU A 161 10.26 -17.01 4.85
C LEU A 161 10.08 -16.10 6.07
N GLU A 162 10.77 -14.96 6.10
CA GLU A 162 10.62 -13.96 7.17
C GLU A 162 9.20 -13.39 7.21
N GLU A 163 8.57 -13.17 6.06
CA GLU A 163 7.19 -12.71 5.98
C GLU A 163 6.20 -13.79 6.42
N ALA A 164 6.36 -15.02 5.93
CA ALA A 164 5.54 -16.16 6.36
C ALA A 164 5.66 -16.44 7.87
N ALA A 165 6.82 -16.12 8.46
CA ALA A 165 7.06 -16.24 9.90
C ALA A 165 6.54 -15.03 10.72
N GLY A 166 5.89 -14.02 10.10
CA GLY A 166 5.38 -12.83 10.79
C GLY A 166 6.45 -11.87 11.32
N ILE A 167 7.69 -11.96 10.82
CA ILE A 167 8.82 -11.16 11.31
C ILE A 167 8.86 -9.76 10.68
N THR A 168 8.07 -9.52 9.64
CA THR A 168 8.09 -8.28 8.84
C THR A 168 7.84 -7.02 9.67
N LYS A 169 6.94 -7.08 10.65
CA LYS A 169 6.67 -5.94 11.57
C LYS A 169 7.89 -5.60 12.43
N PHE A 170 8.55 -6.61 12.98
CA PHE A 170 9.73 -6.41 13.82
C PHE A 170 10.89 -5.83 13.00
N ARG A 171 11.09 -6.33 11.78
CA ARG A 171 12.08 -5.78 10.86
C ARG A 171 11.79 -4.33 10.52
N TYR A 172 10.55 -4.00 10.17
CA TYR A 172 10.14 -2.63 9.88
C TYR A 172 10.38 -1.68 11.06
N LYS A 173 9.98 -2.09 12.28
CA LYS A 173 10.23 -1.31 13.50
C LYS A 173 11.72 -1.16 13.81
N LYS A 174 12.51 -2.21 13.58
CA LYS A 174 13.98 -2.16 13.72
C LYS A 174 14.58 -1.12 12.76
N GLU A 175 14.29 -1.23 11.47
CA GLU A 175 14.79 -0.30 10.45
C GLU A 175 14.38 1.16 10.72
N GLU A 176 13.14 1.38 11.21
CA GLU A 176 12.69 2.70 11.63
C GLU A 176 13.47 3.22 12.83
N SER A 177 13.74 2.36 13.80
CA SER A 177 14.50 2.72 15.00
C SER A 177 15.96 3.01 14.68
N GLU A 178 16.58 2.24 13.80
CA GLU A 178 17.95 2.47 13.30
C GLU A 178 18.05 3.83 12.61
N LYS A 179 17.11 4.16 11.70
CA LYS A 179 17.07 5.49 11.06
C LYS A 179 16.92 6.64 12.06
N LYS A 180 16.10 6.46 13.10
CA LYS A 180 15.96 7.48 14.15
C LYS A 180 17.23 7.64 14.96
N LEU A 181 17.95 6.54 15.21
CA LEU A 181 19.23 6.54 15.92
C LEU A 181 20.30 7.26 15.09
N ASP A 182 20.38 6.99 13.80
CA ASP A 182 21.32 7.65 12.89
C ASP A 182 21.11 9.18 12.89
N VAL A 183 19.85 9.64 12.74
CA VAL A 183 19.54 11.07 12.81
C VAL A 183 19.86 11.67 14.19
N ALA A 184 19.65 10.93 15.26
CA ALA A 184 20.00 11.39 16.61
C ALA A 184 21.53 11.53 16.78
N ASN A 185 22.29 10.59 16.25
CA ASN A 185 23.76 10.64 16.27
C ASN A 185 24.28 11.84 15.45
N GLU A 186 23.77 12.06 14.25
CA GLU A 186 24.13 13.24 13.42
C GLU A 186 23.83 14.56 14.16
N ASN A 187 22.70 14.64 14.87
CA ASN A 187 22.35 15.82 15.65
C ASN A 187 23.29 15.99 16.86
N LEU A 188 23.67 14.89 17.52
CA LEU A 188 24.65 14.92 18.63
C LEU A 188 26.03 15.41 18.16
N GLU A 189 26.52 14.92 17.03
CA GLU A 189 27.78 15.38 16.44
C GLU A 189 27.73 16.89 16.14
N ARG A 190 26.64 17.37 15.56
CA ARG A 190 26.45 18.80 15.28
C ARG A 190 26.44 19.64 16.57
N ILE A 191 25.73 19.18 17.61
CA ILE A 191 25.69 19.88 18.91
C ILE A 191 27.08 19.88 19.54
N HIS A 192 27.81 18.78 19.44
CA HIS A 192 29.17 18.68 19.97
C HIS A 192 30.15 19.65 19.27
N ASP A 193 30.02 19.81 17.97
CA ASP A 193 30.81 20.77 17.20
C ASP A 193 30.51 22.21 17.60
N VAL A 194 29.22 22.55 17.74
CA VAL A 194 28.81 23.88 18.25
C VAL A 194 29.32 24.10 19.68
N TYR A 195 29.23 23.09 20.54
CA TYR A 195 29.77 23.18 21.90
C TYR A 195 31.26 23.48 21.91
N LYS A 196 32.06 22.75 21.12
CA LYS A 196 33.50 23.00 20.98
C LYS A 196 33.83 24.40 20.48
N GLU A 197 33.03 24.92 19.55
CA GLU A 197 33.20 26.27 19.03
C GLU A 197 32.97 27.32 20.11
N VAL A 198 31.88 27.18 20.87
CA VAL A 198 31.55 28.08 21.99
C VAL A 198 32.59 28.00 23.09
N GLU A 199 33.05 26.77 23.43
CA GLU A 199 34.11 26.57 24.45
C GLU A 199 35.38 27.32 24.09
N LYS A 200 35.84 27.27 22.83
CA LYS A 200 36.99 28.04 22.33
C LYS A 200 36.80 29.55 22.40
N GLN A 201 35.59 30.05 22.35
CA GLN A 201 35.30 31.50 22.43
C GLN A 201 35.22 31.98 23.89
N ILE A 202 34.91 31.11 24.84
CA ILE A 202 34.74 31.45 26.27
C ILE A 202 36.04 31.24 27.06
N LEU A 203 36.85 30.27 26.67
CA LEU A 203 38.15 29.99 27.31
C LEU A 203 39.26 30.62 26.46
N PRO A 204 39.82 31.77 26.88
CA PRO A 204 40.96 32.41 26.20
C PRO A 204 42.25 31.63 26.33
#